data_777b790be091bd56e4d4f4ca13511a50
#
_entry.id   777b790be091bd56e4d4f4ca13511a50
#
_cell.length_a   1.000
_cell.length_b   1.000
_cell.length_c   1.000
_cell.angle_alpha   90.00
_cell.angle_beta   90.00
_cell.angle_gamma   90.00
#
_symmetry.space_group_name_H-M   'P 1'
#
loop_
_entity.id
_entity.type
_entity.pdbx_description
1 polymer ?
#
loop_
_entity_poly.entity_id
_entity_poly.type
_entity_poly.pdbx_seq_one_letter_code
_entity_poly.pdbx_strand_id
1 'polypeptide(L)'
;HSTPIPDCRLLEMWRNEFLGLLKKYRNHPPLLFWTVNNEMKFYDNDNNLERAKEKYRIISDVVKEMRRIDPTRPICFDSNYQAKNKDKKYGADFMNSIDDGDIDDMHGYYNWYDFSLFRFFNGEFQKQFKMADRPLISQEMSTGYPNNETGHPTRSYQLIHQNPYTLIGYEAYDLPDPVSFLKTQAFITGELAETLRRSNDQASGIMHFALMTWFRQTYDYQNIEPYPTYYALKRALQPVLVSAELWGRNLYAGEKLPTRIYIVNDREDGTDLKPSLLHWEIQDETGKCLASGCEKVPAVKHYARHYIEPNIQLPNTLPANKTKTKLVLKLTENGLPISANEYELLLARKEWNAGQVNNSKKIVLLDKDNTKAVFDFLNIKYQPVSSVKELLDSKLKADLCVISGLTTCNDEEKDLLRAYQSKGGKLLFLNNKETAKTVYPEYITGWIIPTEGDIVIMERNDAPVFNDIDVLELRNFNNNNRNIPMACTEHLK
;
A
#
# COMPACT_ATOMS: atom_id res chain seq x y z
N HIS A 1 -14.77 5.88 -23.85
CA HIS A 1 -15.54 7.03 -24.31
C HIS A 1 -14.69 7.86 -25.26
N SER A 2 -15.09 7.98 -26.54
CA SER A 2 -14.39 8.82 -27.52
C SER A 2 -14.69 10.29 -27.26
N THR A 3 -13.79 10.97 -26.58
CA THR A 3 -13.93 12.43 -26.38
C THR A 3 -13.64 13.17 -27.69
N PRO A 4 -14.47 14.10 -28.14
CA PRO A 4 -14.20 14.88 -29.35
C PRO A 4 -12.94 15.74 -29.18
N ILE A 5 -12.34 16.14 -30.29
CA ILE A 5 -11.30 17.17 -30.27
C ILE A 5 -11.98 18.47 -29.84
N PRO A 6 -11.40 19.21 -28.87
CA PRO A 6 -11.90 20.51 -28.49
C PRO A 6 -11.94 21.48 -29.69
N ASP A 7 -12.83 22.46 -29.65
CA ASP A 7 -12.86 23.47 -30.71
C ASP A 7 -11.56 24.29 -30.79
N CYS A 8 -11.31 24.89 -31.94
CA CYS A 8 -10.06 25.60 -32.21
C CYS A 8 -9.82 26.75 -31.22
N ARG A 9 -10.89 27.45 -30.78
CA ARG A 9 -10.78 28.56 -29.84
C ARG A 9 -10.31 28.07 -28.46
N LEU A 10 -10.85 26.94 -27.97
CA LEU A 10 -10.42 26.36 -26.68
C LEU A 10 -8.97 25.88 -26.74
N LEU A 11 -8.59 25.24 -27.84
CA LEU A 11 -7.19 24.80 -28.04
C LEU A 11 -6.22 25.98 -28.12
N GLU A 12 -6.61 27.07 -28.78
CA GLU A 12 -5.80 28.27 -28.86
C GLU A 12 -5.66 28.97 -27.50
N MET A 13 -6.73 29.05 -26.74
CA MET A 13 -6.70 29.61 -25.37
C MET A 13 -5.77 28.76 -24.47
N TRP A 14 -5.93 27.44 -24.44
CA TRP A 14 -5.07 26.54 -23.68
C TRP A 14 -3.60 26.73 -24.06
N ARG A 15 -3.29 26.70 -25.37
CA ARG A 15 -1.93 26.87 -25.87
C ARG A 15 -1.34 28.23 -25.43
N ASN A 16 -2.06 29.31 -25.63
CA ASN A 16 -1.57 30.65 -25.32
C ASN A 16 -1.33 30.85 -23.82
N GLU A 17 -2.22 30.37 -22.97
CA GLU A 17 -2.06 30.48 -21.53
C GLU A 17 -0.88 29.62 -21.06
N PHE A 18 -0.78 28.36 -21.52
CA PHE A 18 0.29 27.46 -21.14
C PHE A 18 1.67 27.99 -21.55
N LEU A 19 1.82 28.44 -22.80
CA LEU A 19 3.06 29.05 -23.28
C LEU A 19 3.36 30.40 -22.59
N GLY A 20 2.34 31.13 -22.18
CA GLY A 20 2.48 32.32 -21.35
C GLY A 20 3.07 32.00 -19.97
N LEU A 21 2.56 30.99 -19.31
CA LEU A 21 3.11 30.47 -18.03
C LEU A 21 4.56 30.01 -18.19
N LEU A 22 4.85 29.28 -19.25
CA LEU A 22 6.20 28.81 -19.55
C LEU A 22 7.18 29.98 -19.71
N LYS A 23 6.83 31.01 -20.50
CA LYS A 23 7.66 32.23 -20.67
C LYS A 23 7.89 32.94 -19.34
N LYS A 24 6.86 33.00 -18.48
CA LYS A 24 6.92 33.64 -17.17
C LYS A 24 7.85 32.91 -16.20
N TYR A 25 7.79 31.57 -16.17
CA TYR A 25 8.44 30.80 -15.11
C TYR A 25 9.72 30.07 -15.54
N ARG A 26 10.08 30.00 -16.84
CA ARG A 26 11.23 29.25 -17.34
C ARG A 26 12.58 29.60 -16.67
N ASN A 27 12.70 30.82 -16.14
CA ASN A 27 13.94 31.27 -15.48
C ASN A 27 13.96 31.00 -13.98
N HIS A 28 12.95 30.30 -13.43
CA HIS A 28 12.93 29.94 -12.01
C HIS A 28 13.77 28.68 -11.76
N PRO A 29 14.86 28.76 -10.95
CA PRO A 29 15.76 27.64 -10.73
C PRO A 29 15.08 26.38 -10.16
N PRO A 30 14.05 26.47 -9.27
CA PRO A 30 13.39 25.29 -8.72
C PRO A 30 12.56 24.49 -9.72
N LEU A 31 12.29 25.04 -10.91
CA LEU A 31 11.54 24.35 -11.94
C LEU A 31 12.40 23.27 -12.60
N LEU A 32 12.06 22.00 -12.41
CA LEU A 32 12.83 20.87 -12.90
C LEU A 32 12.42 20.43 -14.32
N PHE A 33 11.13 20.35 -14.58
CA PHE A 33 10.57 19.91 -15.86
C PHE A 33 9.15 20.47 -16.05
N TRP A 34 8.62 20.30 -17.24
CA TRP A 34 7.26 20.71 -17.60
C TRP A 34 6.37 19.50 -17.84
N THR A 35 5.14 19.55 -17.34
CA THR A 35 4.07 18.61 -17.72
C THR A 35 3.01 19.36 -18.50
N VAL A 36 2.73 18.92 -19.74
CA VAL A 36 1.89 19.69 -20.69
C VAL A 36 0.41 19.61 -20.31
N ASN A 37 -0.04 18.43 -19.88
CA ASN A 37 -1.43 18.19 -19.49
C ASN A 37 -1.49 17.31 -18.25
N ASN A 38 -2.69 17.23 -17.67
CA ASN A 38 -2.98 16.32 -16.57
C ASN A 38 -4.03 15.29 -16.97
N GLU A 39 -3.62 14.01 -17.07
CA GLU A 39 -4.51 12.86 -17.32
C GLU A 39 -5.45 13.01 -18.53
N MET A 40 -5.03 13.71 -19.53
CA MET A 40 -5.87 13.96 -20.71
C MET A 40 -6.07 12.74 -21.60
N LYS A 41 -5.79 11.56 -21.21
CA LYS A 41 -5.86 10.23 -21.86
C LYS A 41 -6.90 10.07 -22.99
N PHE A 42 -7.50 11.16 -23.45
CA PHE A 42 -8.49 11.18 -24.50
C PHE A 42 -7.99 10.61 -25.85
N TYR A 43 -6.69 10.63 -26.09
CA TYR A 43 -6.07 10.01 -27.25
C TYR A 43 -6.03 8.48 -27.14
N ASP A 44 -5.80 7.91 -25.97
CA ASP A 44 -5.73 6.46 -25.76
C ASP A 44 -7.10 5.78 -25.76
N ASN A 45 -8.12 6.49 -25.32
CA ASN A 45 -9.49 6.01 -25.22
C ASN A 45 -10.33 6.28 -26.48
N ASP A 46 -9.71 6.79 -27.56
CA ASP A 46 -10.41 7.05 -28.79
C ASP A 46 -10.47 5.80 -29.68
N ASN A 47 -11.67 5.37 -30.01
CA ASN A 47 -11.89 4.23 -30.91
C ASN A 47 -11.58 4.55 -32.37
N ASN A 48 -11.46 5.84 -32.71
CA ASN A 48 -11.06 6.29 -34.06
C ASN A 48 -9.56 6.59 -34.05
N LEU A 49 -8.78 5.74 -34.72
CA LEU A 49 -7.33 5.81 -34.74
C LEU A 49 -6.80 7.13 -35.33
N GLU A 50 -7.41 7.63 -36.41
CA GLU A 50 -6.95 8.87 -37.03
C GLU A 50 -7.25 10.10 -36.14
N ARG A 51 -8.40 10.11 -35.50
CA ARG A 51 -8.69 11.15 -34.50
C ARG A 51 -7.77 11.06 -33.28
N ALA A 52 -7.41 9.88 -32.82
CA ALA A 52 -6.42 9.69 -31.79
C ALA A 52 -5.03 10.26 -32.19
N LYS A 53 -4.59 9.95 -33.40
CA LYS A 53 -3.35 10.52 -33.96
C LYS A 53 -3.39 12.04 -34.08
N GLU A 54 -4.54 12.61 -34.44
CA GLU A 54 -4.69 14.07 -34.48
C GLU A 54 -4.55 14.69 -33.10
N LYS A 55 -5.12 14.09 -32.07
CA LYS A 55 -4.93 14.54 -30.68
C LYS A 55 -3.47 14.52 -30.24
N TYR A 56 -2.74 13.46 -30.62
CA TYR A 56 -1.29 13.41 -30.38
C TYR A 56 -0.54 14.55 -31.10
N ARG A 57 -0.89 14.86 -32.35
CA ARG A 57 -0.27 15.96 -33.10
C ARG A 57 -0.49 17.30 -32.43
N ILE A 58 -1.72 17.58 -31.96
CA ILE A 58 -2.06 18.83 -31.29
C ILE A 58 -1.17 19.04 -30.06
N ILE A 59 -0.98 18.02 -29.23
CA ILE A 59 -0.14 18.15 -28.03
C ILE A 59 1.35 18.23 -28.45
N SER A 60 1.79 17.41 -29.38
CA SER A 60 3.15 17.40 -29.90
C SER A 60 3.58 18.76 -30.45
N ASP A 61 2.68 19.46 -31.14
CA ASP A 61 3.00 20.79 -31.67
C ASP A 61 3.24 21.82 -30.56
N VAL A 62 2.52 21.71 -29.45
CA VAL A 62 2.76 22.52 -28.25
C VAL A 62 4.11 22.14 -27.63
N VAL A 63 4.44 20.85 -27.52
CA VAL A 63 5.74 20.38 -27.02
C VAL A 63 6.89 20.94 -27.85
N LYS A 64 6.79 20.88 -29.18
CA LYS A 64 7.80 21.46 -30.10
C LYS A 64 7.97 22.96 -29.89
N GLU A 65 6.88 23.68 -29.64
CA GLU A 65 6.95 25.10 -29.34
C GLU A 65 7.57 25.40 -27.99
N MET A 66 7.24 24.59 -26.98
CA MET A 66 7.87 24.67 -25.66
C MET A 66 9.37 24.53 -25.74
N ARG A 67 9.88 23.56 -26.51
CA ARG A 67 11.32 23.38 -26.71
C ARG A 67 12.02 24.57 -27.34
N ARG A 68 11.33 25.33 -28.19
CA ARG A 68 11.87 26.58 -28.75
C ARG A 68 11.97 27.70 -27.70
N ILE A 69 11.05 27.70 -26.74
CA ILE A 69 10.99 28.74 -25.67
C ILE A 69 11.91 28.38 -24.50
N ASP A 70 11.93 27.11 -24.11
CA ASP A 70 12.77 26.56 -23.04
C ASP A 70 13.41 25.24 -23.47
N PRO A 71 14.60 25.28 -24.11
CA PRO A 71 15.33 24.10 -24.54
C PRO A 71 16.08 23.40 -23.41
N THR A 72 15.98 23.91 -22.16
CA THR A 72 16.84 23.48 -21.05
C THR A 72 16.21 22.45 -20.15
N ARG A 73 14.90 22.29 -20.22
CA ARG A 73 14.15 21.40 -19.31
C ARG A 73 13.48 20.25 -20.02
N PRO A 74 13.50 19.06 -19.43
CA PRO A 74 12.73 17.93 -19.95
C PRO A 74 11.21 18.22 -19.90
N ILE A 75 10.48 17.51 -20.75
CA ILE A 75 9.04 17.65 -20.89
C ILE A 75 8.38 16.30 -20.69
N CYS A 76 7.37 16.24 -19.83
CA CYS A 76 6.40 15.18 -19.73
C CYS A 76 5.20 15.51 -20.64
N PHE A 77 4.90 14.63 -21.58
CA PHE A 77 3.88 14.86 -22.61
C PHE A 77 2.47 15.00 -22.00
N ASP A 78 2.17 14.16 -21.02
CA ASP A 78 0.95 14.19 -20.24
C ASP A 78 1.20 13.45 -18.93
N SER A 79 0.61 13.90 -17.84
CA SER A 79 0.69 13.11 -16.61
C SER A 79 -0.04 11.77 -16.79
N ASN A 80 0.55 10.70 -16.21
CA ASN A 80 0.14 9.33 -16.44
C ASN A 80 0.31 8.83 -17.90
N TYR A 81 1.24 9.43 -18.65
CA TYR A 81 1.61 9.02 -20.00
C TYR A 81 2.85 8.14 -19.98
N GLN A 82 2.80 7.06 -20.78
CA GLN A 82 3.94 6.17 -20.98
C GLN A 82 4.07 5.85 -22.46
N ALA A 83 5.27 6.07 -23.02
CA ALA A 83 5.56 5.84 -24.44
C ALA A 83 5.57 4.34 -24.82
N LYS A 84 5.76 3.46 -23.84
CA LYS A 84 5.85 2.00 -24.05
C LYS A 84 4.69 1.44 -24.86
N ASN A 85 5.02 0.69 -25.92
CA ASN A 85 4.08 0.02 -26.81
C ASN A 85 3.12 0.94 -27.61
N LYS A 86 3.33 2.26 -27.59
CA LYS A 86 2.53 3.19 -28.41
C LYS A 86 2.77 2.99 -29.90
N ASP A 87 4.01 2.65 -30.27
CA ASP A 87 4.39 2.27 -31.62
C ASP A 87 3.58 1.10 -32.18
N LYS A 88 3.28 0.12 -31.33
CA LYS A 88 2.45 -1.04 -31.71
C LYS A 88 1.00 -0.64 -32.03
N LYS A 89 0.47 0.35 -31.31
CA LYS A 89 -0.93 0.80 -31.48
C LYS A 89 -1.07 1.81 -32.61
N TYR A 90 -0.15 2.77 -32.72
CA TYR A 90 -0.26 3.91 -33.62
C TYR A 90 0.66 3.83 -34.84
N GLY A 91 1.59 2.89 -34.87
CA GLY A 91 2.62 2.71 -35.90
C GLY A 91 3.91 3.47 -35.55
N ALA A 92 5.05 2.83 -35.81
CA ALA A 92 6.36 3.40 -35.49
C ALA A 92 6.62 4.71 -36.25
N ASP A 93 6.28 4.78 -37.53
CA ASP A 93 6.45 5.98 -38.35
C ASP A 93 5.68 7.17 -37.78
N PHE A 94 4.46 6.94 -37.30
CA PHE A 94 3.66 7.98 -36.67
C PHE A 94 4.31 8.44 -35.37
N MET A 95 4.69 7.51 -34.48
CA MET A 95 5.31 7.87 -33.20
C MET A 95 6.65 8.61 -33.39
N ASN A 96 7.42 8.24 -34.42
CA ASN A 96 8.66 8.95 -34.76
C ASN A 96 8.42 10.34 -35.36
N SER A 97 7.22 10.64 -35.84
CA SER A 97 6.84 11.95 -36.45
C SER A 97 6.42 12.99 -35.42
N ILE A 98 6.13 12.57 -34.21
CA ILE A 98 5.66 13.44 -33.12
C ILE A 98 6.77 13.64 -32.06
N ASP A 99 6.62 14.67 -31.24
CA ASP A 99 7.40 14.89 -30.04
C ASP A 99 6.49 14.54 -28.84
N ASP A 100 6.72 13.39 -28.26
CA ASP A 100 5.95 12.88 -27.10
C ASP A 100 6.71 13.06 -25.77
N GLY A 101 7.63 14.02 -25.72
CA GLY A 101 8.34 14.41 -24.51
C GLY A 101 9.54 13.51 -24.18
N ASP A 102 10.07 13.69 -22.99
CA ASP A 102 11.32 13.06 -22.50
C ASP A 102 11.08 12.15 -21.29
N ILE A 103 9.99 12.39 -20.55
CA ILE A 103 9.68 11.77 -19.27
C ILE A 103 8.37 10.99 -19.39
N ASP A 104 8.39 9.75 -18.94
CA ASP A 104 7.19 8.97 -18.70
C ASP A 104 6.68 9.17 -17.28
N ASP A 105 5.37 9.13 -17.10
CA ASP A 105 4.72 9.29 -15.82
C ASP A 105 3.67 8.21 -15.54
N MET A 106 3.53 7.88 -14.27
CA MET A 106 2.49 6.99 -13.80
C MET A 106 1.79 7.56 -12.56
N HIS A 107 0.50 7.41 -12.52
CA HIS A 107 -0.28 7.68 -11.32
C HIS A 107 -0.53 6.40 -10.56
N GLY A 108 -0.06 6.35 -9.33
CA GLY A 108 -0.17 5.20 -8.44
C GLY A 108 -1.08 5.52 -7.26
N TYR A 109 -2.37 5.35 -7.44
CA TYR A 109 -3.32 5.44 -6.35
C TYR A 109 -3.60 4.06 -5.78
N TYR A 110 -3.46 3.92 -4.46
CA TYR A 110 -3.67 2.67 -3.77
C TYR A 110 -4.84 2.80 -2.84
N ASN A 111 -5.79 1.90 -2.97
CA ASN A 111 -6.87 1.81 -2.02
C ASN A 111 -6.34 1.46 -0.65
N TRP A 112 -7.08 1.86 0.35
CA TRP A 112 -6.78 1.62 1.76
C TRP A 112 -6.50 0.15 2.09
N TYR A 113 -7.17 -0.76 1.38
CA TYR A 113 -7.06 -2.20 1.53
C TYR A 113 -6.38 -2.91 0.34
N ASP A 114 -6.10 -2.20 -0.74
CA ASP A 114 -5.49 -2.76 -1.95
C ASP A 114 -3.96 -2.78 -1.88
N PHE A 115 -3.41 -2.21 -0.82
CA PHE A 115 -1.98 -2.15 -0.70
C PHE A 115 -1.41 -3.54 -0.41
N SER A 116 -0.54 -3.99 -1.27
CA SER A 116 0.24 -5.20 -1.08
C SER A 116 1.71 -4.90 -1.32
N LEU A 117 2.52 -5.04 -0.27
CA LEU A 117 3.98 -4.98 -0.37
C LEU A 117 4.48 -6.04 -1.35
N PHE A 118 3.84 -7.20 -1.38
CA PHE A 118 4.16 -8.29 -2.28
C PHE A 118 4.08 -7.89 -3.75
N ARG A 119 3.07 -7.13 -4.16
CA ARG A 119 2.91 -6.63 -5.53
C ARG A 119 4.11 -5.81 -5.99
N PHE A 120 4.69 -5.02 -5.12
CA PHE A 120 5.87 -4.21 -5.44
C PHE A 120 7.15 -5.02 -5.39
N PHE A 121 7.31 -5.84 -4.37
CA PHE A 121 8.55 -6.57 -4.13
C PHE A 121 8.81 -7.69 -5.13
N ASN A 122 7.78 -8.35 -5.65
CA ASN A 122 7.94 -9.41 -6.64
C ASN A 122 8.16 -8.92 -8.08
N GLY A 123 8.24 -7.60 -8.27
CA GLY A 123 8.50 -6.99 -9.56
C GLY A 123 7.30 -6.86 -10.50
N GLU A 124 6.07 -7.00 -10.00
CA GLU A 124 4.87 -6.74 -10.79
C GLU A 124 4.84 -5.30 -11.30
N PHE A 125 5.16 -4.37 -10.43
CA PHE A 125 5.35 -2.96 -10.77
C PHE A 125 6.38 -2.82 -11.90
N GLN A 126 7.52 -3.49 -11.80
CA GLN A 126 8.57 -3.46 -12.80
C GLN A 126 8.14 -4.06 -14.14
N LYS A 127 7.40 -5.17 -14.13
CA LYS A 127 6.88 -5.79 -15.35
C LYS A 127 5.89 -4.88 -16.07
N GLN A 128 5.05 -4.21 -15.31
CA GLN A 128 3.97 -3.39 -15.83
C GLN A 128 4.48 -2.06 -16.40
N PHE A 129 5.49 -1.46 -15.76
CA PHE A 129 5.96 -0.11 -16.05
C PHE A 129 7.41 -0.03 -16.54
N LYS A 130 8.07 -1.16 -16.87
CA LYS A 130 9.43 -1.14 -17.37
C LYS A 130 9.51 -0.39 -18.68
N MET A 131 10.13 0.78 -18.64
CA MET A 131 10.45 1.63 -19.78
C MET A 131 11.94 1.54 -20.05
N ALA A 132 12.34 1.33 -21.29
CA ALA A 132 13.73 1.04 -21.57
C ALA A 132 14.63 2.30 -21.52
N ASP A 133 14.14 3.44 -22.02
CA ASP A 133 15.00 4.55 -22.41
C ASP A 133 14.58 5.92 -21.88
N ARG A 134 13.59 5.99 -21.00
CA ARG A 134 13.08 7.24 -20.42
C ARG A 134 13.01 7.17 -18.90
N PRO A 135 13.31 8.28 -18.19
CA PRO A 135 12.99 8.38 -16.78
C PRO A 135 11.50 8.16 -16.56
N LEU A 136 11.14 7.29 -15.62
CA LEU A 136 9.76 7.12 -15.16
C LEU A 136 9.62 7.81 -13.82
N ILE A 137 8.64 8.69 -13.70
CA ILE A 137 8.27 9.34 -12.45
C ILE A 137 6.87 8.95 -12.03
N SER A 138 6.55 9.09 -10.76
CA SER A 138 5.19 9.04 -10.27
C SER A 138 4.79 10.43 -9.79
N GLN A 139 4.03 11.18 -10.60
CA GLN A 139 3.57 12.51 -10.24
C GLN A 139 2.38 12.50 -9.27
N GLU A 140 1.65 11.40 -9.24
CA GLU A 140 0.54 11.24 -8.32
C GLU A 140 0.62 9.86 -7.66
N MET A 141 0.92 9.86 -6.38
CA MET A 141 0.93 8.67 -5.52
C MET A 141 0.25 9.03 -4.21
N SER A 142 -0.79 8.32 -3.84
CA SER A 142 -1.49 8.59 -2.58
C SER A 142 -2.27 7.37 -2.09
N THR A 143 -2.57 7.36 -0.79
CA THR A 143 -3.31 6.30 -0.12
C THR A 143 -4.42 6.82 0.78
N GLY A 144 -4.82 8.07 0.64
CA GLY A 144 -5.91 8.64 1.41
C GLY A 144 -5.81 10.15 1.55
N TYR A 145 -6.92 10.76 1.92
CA TYR A 145 -7.06 12.21 2.00
C TYR A 145 -7.67 12.60 3.34
N PRO A 146 -6.87 13.12 4.27
CA PRO A 146 -7.38 13.66 5.51
C PRO A 146 -8.07 15.01 5.30
N ASN A 147 -9.09 15.24 6.10
CA ASN A 147 -9.69 16.56 6.21
C ASN A 147 -8.68 17.55 6.79
N ASN A 148 -8.60 18.74 6.20
CA ASN A 148 -7.62 19.77 6.55
C ASN A 148 -7.70 20.25 8.01
N GLU A 149 -8.89 20.21 8.62
CA GLU A 149 -9.09 20.70 9.98
C GLU A 149 -9.09 19.59 11.02
N THR A 150 -9.73 18.46 10.70
CA THR A 150 -9.99 17.40 11.68
C THR A 150 -9.07 16.20 11.56
N GLY A 151 -8.46 15.97 10.40
CA GLY A 151 -7.66 14.78 10.11
C GLY A 151 -8.48 13.53 9.78
N HIS A 152 -9.80 13.58 9.88
CA HIS A 152 -10.65 12.47 9.48
C HIS A 152 -10.62 12.25 7.96
N PRO A 153 -10.94 11.03 7.47
CA PRO A 153 -11.07 10.78 6.04
C PRO A 153 -12.06 11.75 5.40
N THR A 154 -11.72 12.30 4.25
CA THR A 154 -12.62 13.24 3.57
C THR A 154 -13.60 12.53 2.64
N ARG A 155 -14.87 12.98 2.66
CA ARG A 155 -15.93 12.51 1.75
C ARG A 155 -15.82 13.08 0.35
N SER A 156 -15.00 14.10 0.16
CA SER A 156 -14.89 14.81 -1.14
C SER A 156 -14.36 13.95 -2.27
N TYR A 157 -13.64 12.90 -1.97
CA TYR A 157 -12.97 12.03 -2.93
C TYR A 157 -13.70 10.71 -3.19
N GLN A 158 -15.01 10.68 -3.07
CA GLN A 158 -15.82 9.46 -3.30
C GLN A 158 -15.66 8.83 -4.70
N LEU A 159 -15.16 9.60 -5.66
CA LEU A 159 -14.94 9.15 -7.04
C LEU A 159 -13.55 8.56 -7.27
N ILE A 160 -12.64 8.69 -6.32
CA ILE A 160 -11.27 8.19 -6.43
C ILE A 160 -11.15 6.88 -5.66
N HIS A 161 -10.35 5.96 -6.17
CA HIS A 161 -10.17 4.59 -5.67
C HIS A 161 -9.69 4.47 -4.22
N GLN A 162 -9.46 5.56 -3.53
CA GLN A 162 -8.91 5.61 -2.17
C GLN A 162 -9.89 6.03 -1.11
N ASN A 163 -11.14 6.05 -1.46
CA ASN A 163 -12.17 6.48 -0.54
C ASN A 163 -12.42 5.38 0.51
N PRO A 164 -12.08 5.60 1.79
CA PRO A 164 -12.32 4.62 2.84
C PRO A 164 -13.75 4.13 2.89
N TYR A 165 -14.70 5.01 2.59
CA TYR A 165 -16.12 4.68 2.65
C TYR A 165 -16.54 3.51 1.73
N THR A 166 -15.90 3.35 0.57
CA THR A 166 -16.22 2.24 -0.34
C THR A 166 -15.75 0.89 0.20
N LEU A 167 -14.80 0.92 1.11
CA LEU A 167 -14.17 -0.26 1.69
C LEU A 167 -14.69 -0.57 3.09
N ILE A 168 -14.83 0.45 3.93
CA ILE A 168 -15.17 0.32 5.33
C ILE A 168 -16.52 0.93 5.70
N GLY A 169 -17.26 1.45 4.73
CA GLY A 169 -18.57 2.07 4.96
C GLY A 169 -18.52 3.52 5.44
N TYR A 170 -19.68 4.10 5.60
CA TYR A 170 -19.81 5.51 6.00
C TYR A 170 -19.32 5.78 7.42
N GLU A 171 -19.34 4.79 8.28
CA GLU A 171 -18.91 4.88 9.67
C GLU A 171 -17.45 5.28 9.82
N ALA A 172 -16.62 5.02 8.80
CA ALA A 172 -15.22 5.47 8.77
C ALA A 172 -15.06 6.99 8.96
N TYR A 173 -16.08 7.76 8.58
CA TYR A 173 -16.06 9.22 8.73
C TYR A 173 -16.50 9.70 10.11
N ASP A 174 -17.17 8.84 10.84
CA ASP A 174 -17.78 9.16 12.13
C ASP A 174 -16.96 8.58 13.31
N LEU A 175 -15.83 7.91 13.02
CA LEU A 175 -14.91 7.47 14.06
C LEU A 175 -14.38 8.68 14.85
N PRO A 176 -14.42 8.64 16.19
CA PRO A 176 -14.06 9.80 17.01
C PRO A 176 -12.58 10.17 16.92
N ASP A 177 -11.72 9.22 16.55
CA ASP A 177 -10.29 9.40 16.51
C ASP A 177 -9.72 9.19 15.09
N PRO A 178 -9.18 10.25 14.44
CA PRO A 178 -8.54 10.14 13.14
C PRO A 178 -7.13 9.52 13.19
N VAL A 179 -6.55 9.28 14.37
CA VAL A 179 -5.14 8.89 14.52
C VAL A 179 -4.86 7.56 13.82
N SER A 180 -5.76 6.59 13.93
CA SER A 180 -5.60 5.30 13.24
C SER A 180 -5.55 5.45 11.73
N PHE A 181 -6.41 6.29 11.17
CA PHE A 181 -6.42 6.64 9.75
C PHE A 181 -5.11 7.31 9.33
N LEU A 182 -4.69 8.34 10.05
CA LEU A 182 -3.48 9.11 9.74
C LEU A 182 -2.20 8.26 9.86
N LYS A 183 -2.13 7.38 10.86
CA LYS A 183 -0.99 6.45 11.01
C LYS A 183 -0.94 5.41 9.89
N THR A 184 -2.08 4.87 9.48
CA THR A 184 -2.13 3.90 8.37
C THR A 184 -1.77 4.58 7.05
N GLN A 185 -2.26 5.78 6.78
CA GLN A 185 -1.86 6.57 5.63
C GLN A 185 -0.34 6.79 5.60
N ALA A 186 0.23 7.23 6.72
CA ALA A 186 1.68 7.44 6.85
C ALA A 186 2.48 6.17 6.60
N PHE A 187 2.05 5.05 7.18
CA PHE A 187 2.68 3.75 7.01
C PHE A 187 2.70 3.34 5.53
N ILE A 188 1.54 3.29 4.88
CA ILE A 188 1.43 2.85 3.49
C ILE A 188 2.21 3.80 2.56
N THR A 189 2.07 5.11 2.74
CA THR A 189 2.76 6.10 1.91
C THR A 189 4.28 6.01 2.04
N GLY A 190 4.79 5.85 3.27
CA GLY A 190 6.21 5.68 3.53
C GLY A 190 6.77 4.40 2.89
N GLU A 191 6.09 3.27 3.08
CA GLU A 191 6.50 1.98 2.49
C GLU A 191 6.49 2.02 0.96
N LEU A 192 5.51 2.66 0.35
CA LEU A 192 5.46 2.86 -1.11
C LEU A 192 6.64 3.69 -1.61
N ALA A 193 6.91 4.83 -0.98
CA ALA A 193 8.01 5.71 -1.38
C ALA A 193 9.37 5.00 -1.24
N GLU A 194 9.60 4.28 -0.14
CA GLU A 194 10.82 3.50 0.06
C GLU A 194 10.94 2.36 -0.96
N THR A 195 9.83 1.66 -1.24
CA THR A 195 9.81 0.56 -2.22
C THR A 195 10.15 1.05 -3.62
N LEU A 196 9.59 2.17 -4.05
CA LEU A 196 9.92 2.79 -5.33
C LEU A 196 11.40 3.17 -5.40
N ARG A 197 11.96 3.71 -4.35
CA ARG A 197 13.39 4.06 -4.27
C ARG A 197 14.30 2.83 -4.23
N ARG A 198 13.89 1.75 -3.61
CA ARG A 198 14.62 0.45 -3.66
C ARG A 198 14.60 -0.17 -5.05
N SER A 199 13.52 0.02 -5.81
CA SER A 199 13.26 -0.59 -7.13
C SER A 199 13.66 0.31 -8.30
N ASN A 200 14.66 1.07 -8.19
CA ASN A 200 14.96 2.27 -8.98
C ASN A 200 15.26 2.14 -10.45
N ASP A 201 15.55 0.99 -10.95
CA ASP A 201 15.73 0.83 -12.40
C ASP A 201 14.49 1.27 -13.19
N GLN A 202 13.46 1.66 -12.48
CA GLN A 202 12.13 1.91 -12.99
C GLN A 202 11.53 3.26 -12.55
N ALA A 203 11.90 3.80 -11.39
CA ALA A 203 11.34 5.03 -10.85
C ALA A 203 12.44 6.06 -10.58
N SER A 204 12.44 7.13 -11.36
CA SER A 204 13.40 8.23 -11.25
C SER A 204 12.93 9.37 -10.37
N GLY A 205 11.65 9.41 -10.02
CA GLY A 205 11.08 10.44 -9.16
C GLY A 205 9.74 10.05 -8.57
N ILE A 206 9.44 10.60 -7.40
CA ILE A 206 8.22 10.34 -6.64
C ILE A 206 7.66 11.66 -6.15
N MET A 207 6.38 11.92 -6.44
CA MET A 207 5.62 13.02 -5.88
C MET A 207 4.33 12.49 -5.26
N HIS A 208 4.16 12.74 -3.99
CA HIS A 208 2.94 12.35 -3.30
C HIS A 208 1.82 13.36 -3.59
N PHE A 209 0.68 12.87 -4.00
CA PHE A 209 -0.50 13.71 -4.23
C PHE A 209 -1.37 13.76 -2.95
N ALA A 210 -1.50 14.90 -2.30
CA ALA A 210 -0.86 16.16 -2.64
C ALA A 210 -0.34 16.84 -1.37
N LEU A 211 0.50 17.85 -1.52
CA LEU A 211 1.08 18.60 -0.40
C LEU A 211 0.05 19.00 0.67
N MET A 212 -1.16 19.41 0.26
CA MET A 212 -2.22 19.78 1.19
C MET A 212 -2.68 18.64 2.10
N THR A 213 -2.41 17.38 1.73
CA THR A 213 -2.77 16.21 2.55
C THR A 213 -1.70 15.86 3.59
N TRP A 214 -0.57 16.58 3.61
CA TRP A 214 0.52 16.38 4.56
C TRP A 214 0.35 17.17 5.83
N PHE A 215 -0.52 18.18 5.82
CA PHE A 215 -0.66 19.16 6.89
C PHE A 215 -2.11 19.39 7.27
N ARG A 216 -2.30 19.61 8.56
CA ARG A 216 -3.50 20.21 9.11
C ARG A 216 -3.41 21.73 8.94
N GLN A 217 -4.55 22.38 8.72
CA GLN A 217 -4.66 23.83 8.57
C GLN A 217 -3.74 24.41 7.49
N THR A 218 -3.69 23.76 6.34
CA THR A 218 -2.82 24.11 5.20
C THR A 218 -2.99 25.56 4.73
N TYR A 219 -4.15 26.15 4.94
CA TYR A 219 -4.44 27.54 4.54
C TYR A 219 -4.11 28.58 5.60
N ASP A 220 -3.69 28.15 6.79
CA ASP A 220 -3.26 29.00 7.89
C ASP A 220 -1.79 28.75 8.21
N TYR A 221 -0.90 29.51 7.56
CA TYR A 221 0.55 29.31 7.69
C TYR A 221 1.09 29.55 9.11
N GLN A 222 0.32 30.18 9.99
CA GLN A 222 0.73 30.39 11.39
C GLN A 222 0.43 29.18 12.27
N ASN A 223 -0.58 28.39 11.90
CA ASN A 223 -1.06 27.24 12.65
C ASN A 223 -0.94 25.91 11.88
N ILE A 224 -0.17 25.91 10.80
CA ILE A 224 0.04 24.68 10.00
C ILE A 224 0.74 23.61 10.83
N GLU A 225 0.16 22.41 10.88
CA GLU A 225 0.68 21.27 11.63
C GLU A 225 0.92 20.07 10.69
N PRO A 226 2.09 19.43 10.70
CA PRO A 226 2.36 18.27 9.87
C PRO A 226 1.61 17.03 10.35
N TYR A 227 0.96 16.33 9.45
CA TYR A 227 0.43 14.99 9.67
C TYR A 227 1.55 13.93 9.70
N PRO A 228 1.29 12.73 10.27
CA PRO A 228 2.26 11.64 10.27
C PRO A 228 2.85 11.31 8.89
N THR A 229 2.06 11.46 7.83
CA THR A 229 2.50 11.27 6.43
C THR A 229 3.68 12.15 6.04
N TYR A 230 3.72 13.40 6.51
CA TYR A 230 4.87 14.28 6.27
C TYR A 230 6.18 13.68 6.82
N TYR A 231 6.14 13.15 8.03
CA TYR A 231 7.34 12.55 8.64
C TYR A 231 7.75 11.24 7.96
N ALA A 232 6.78 10.43 7.53
CA ALA A 232 7.03 9.22 6.77
C ALA A 232 7.72 9.54 5.43
N LEU A 233 7.21 10.52 4.68
CA LEU A 233 7.83 10.98 3.43
C LEU A 233 9.20 11.62 3.67
N LYS A 234 9.36 12.43 4.72
CA LYS A 234 10.64 13.02 5.09
C LYS A 234 11.72 11.96 5.32
N ARG A 235 11.35 10.83 5.95
CA ARG A 235 12.27 9.69 6.11
C ARG A 235 12.54 8.97 4.79
N ALA A 236 11.48 8.66 4.04
CA ALA A 236 11.60 7.94 2.78
C ALA A 236 12.35 8.71 1.68
N LEU A 237 12.32 10.05 1.72
CA LEU A 237 12.92 10.93 0.71
C LEU A 237 14.26 11.54 1.14
N GLN A 238 14.93 10.99 2.16
CA GLN A 238 16.30 11.42 2.51
C GLN A 238 17.23 11.27 1.29
N PRO A 239 18.17 12.20 1.04
CA PRO A 239 19.11 12.08 -0.08
C PRO A 239 19.91 10.78 -0.06
N VAL A 240 20.44 10.39 1.10
CA VAL A 240 20.89 9.02 1.34
C VAL A 240 19.81 8.31 2.13
N LEU A 241 19.28 7.21 1.62
CA LEU A 241 18.25 6.43 2.29
C LEU A 241 18.81 5.08 2.74
N VAL A 242 18.67 4.77 4.03
CA VAL A 242 18.77 3.41 4.53
C VAL A 242 17.37 2.83 4.68
N SER A 243 17.08 1.71 4.01
CA SER A 243 15.73 1.15 3.93
C SER A 243 15.72 -0.36 4.09
N ALA A 244 14.94 -0.85 5.04
CA ALA A 244 14.74 -2.28 5.25
C ALA A 244 13.58 -2.81 4.39
N GLU A 245 13.83 -3.89 3.67
CA GLU A 245 12.80 -4.68 2.98
C GLU A 245 12.26 -5.72 3.96
N LEU A 246 11.11 -5.44 4.55
CA LEU A 246 10.47 -6.26 5.56
C LEU A 246 9.16 -6.86 5.03
N TRP A 247 9.17 -8.16 4.75
CA TRP A 247 8.00 -8.92 4.31
C TRP A 247 7.09 -9.33 5.46
N GLY A 248 7.67 -9.66 6.60
CA GLY A 248 6.99 -9.97 7.84
C GLY A 248 7.54 -9.13 8.98
N ARG A 249 6.66 -8.76 9.91
CA ARG A 249 7.00 -7.92 11.07
C ARG A 249 6.58 -8.53 12.41
N ASN A 250 5.98 -9.71 12.35
CA ASN A 250 5.56 -10.51 13.51
C ASN A 250 6.51 -11.70 13.65
N LEU A 251 7.31 -11.74 14.70
CA LEU A 251 8.42 -12.66 14.84
C LEU A 251 8.51 -13.18 16.28
N TYR A 252 9.14 -14.35 16.46
CA TYR A 252 9.40 -14.87 17.79
C TYR A 252 10.77 -14.44 18.32
N ALA A 253 10.85 -14.32 19.64
CA ALA A 253 12.10 -14.11 20.34
C ALA A 253 13.16 -15.15 19.94
N GLY A 254 14.40 -14.70 19.77
CA GLY A 254 15.51 -15.58 19.38
C GLY A 254 15.53 -16.00 17.91
N GLU A 255 14.62 -15.51 17.07
CA GLU A 255 14.69 -15.70 15.62
C GLU A 255 15.66 -14.71 14.96
N LYS A 256 16.11 -15.07 13.77
CA LYS A 256 16.81 -14.13 12.89
C LYS A 256 15.76 -13.32 12.12
N LEU A 257 15.93 -11.99 12.06
CA LEU A 257 15.11 -11.14 11.20
C LEU A 257 15.60 -11.26 9.75
N PRO A 258 14.84 -11.93 8.86
CA PRO A 258 15.21 -12.03 7.46
C PRO A 258 14.85 -10.72 6.75
N THR A 259 15.88 -9.92 6.46
CA THR A 259 15.71 -8.63 5.78
C THR A 259 16.89 -8.35 4.86
N ARG A 260 16.63 -7.59 3.80
CA ARG A 260 17.62 -6.84 3.05
C ARG A 260 17.57 -5.40 3.50
N ILE A 261 18.71 -4.81 3.75
CA ILE A 261 18.80 -3.38 4.01
C ILE A 261 19.45 -2.73 2.82
N TYR A 262 18.70 -1.88 2.16
CA TYR A 262 19.11 -1.11 1.00
C TYR A 262 19.72 0.21 1.44
N ILE A 263 20.77 0.59 0.74
CA ILE A 263 21.37 1.90 0.80
C ILE A 263 21.21 2.54 -0.58
N VAL A 264 20.46 3.63 -0.62
CA VAL A 264 20.18 4.41 -1.84
C VAL A 264 20.98 5.70 -1.75
N ASN A 265 21.78 6.00 -2.78
CA ASN A 265 22.59 7.21 -2.82
C ASN A 265 22.07 8.18 -3.90
N ASP A 266 21.20 9.09 -3.48
CA ASP A 266 20.69 10.19 -4.33
C ASP A 266 21.16 11.54 -3.77
N ARG A 267 22.45 11.65 -3.38
CA ARG A 267 23.02 12.89 -2.85
C ARG A 267 22.88 14.05 -3.83
N GLU A 268 22.48 15.20 -3.30
CA GLU A 268 22.26 16.42 -4.08
C GLU A 268 23.55 16.95 -4.73
N ASP A 269 24.68 16.70 -4.10
CA ASP A 269 26.03 17.11 -4.58
C ASP A 269 26.61 16.18 -5.66
N GLY A 270 25.91 15.12 -6.04
CA GLY A 270 26.33 14.18 -7.06
C GLY A 270 27.49 13.26 -6.64
N THR A 271 27.82 13.18 -5.35
CA THR A 271 28.99 12.43 -4.88
C THR A 271 28.67 10.97 -4.56
N ASP A 272 29.69 10.12 -4.73
CA ASP A 272 29.64 8.73 -4.28
C ASP A 272 29.62 8.65 -2.75
N LEU A 273 28.84 7.72 -2.21
CA LEU A 273 28.91 7.34 -0.80
C LEU A 273 30.19 6.54 -0.56
N LYS A 274 30.99 6.96 0.42
CA LYS A 274 32.19 6.22 0.85
C LYS A 274 31.80 4.98 1.66
N PRO A 275 32.74 4.04 1.87
CA PRO A 275 32.51 2.94 2.79
C PRO A 275 31.98 3.44 4.14
N SER A 276 30.87 2.85 4.59
CA SER A 276 30.06 3.34 5.70
C SER A 276 29.81 2.22 6.70
N LEU A 277 29.28 2.58 7.87
CA LEU A 277 28.83 1.62 8.88
C LEU A 277 27.34 1.77 9.10
N LEU A 278 26.63 0.64 8.99
CA LEU A 278 25.24 0.51 9.37
C LEU A 278 25.15 0.00 10.81
N HIS A 279 24.61 0.81 11.70
CA HIS A 279 24.25 0.42 13.05
C HIS A 279 22.77 0.06 13.06
N TRP A 280 22.43 -1.05 13.71
CA TRP A 280 21.04 -1.45 13.92
C TRP A 280 20.79 -1.74 15.41
N GLU A 281 19.58 -1.42 15.84
CA GLU A 281 19.11 -1.71 17.18
C GLU A 281 17.67 -2.22 17.14
N ILE A 282 17.36 -3.19 18.00
CA ILE A 282 15.99 -3.54 18.35
C ILE A 282 15.69 -2.83 19.67
N GLN A 283 14.77 -1.88 19.65
CA GLN A 283 14.36 -1.09 20.82
C GLN A 283 12.92 -1.43 21.21
N ASP A 284 12.63 -1.43 22.52
CA ASP A 284 11.26 -1.49 23.02
C ASP A 284 10.56 -0.13 22.94
N GLU A 285 9.29 -0.06 23.35
CA GLU A 285 8.49 1.16 23.32
C GLU A 285 9.06 2.29 24.19
N THR A 286 9.89 1.96 25.18
CA THR A 286 10.57 2.96 26.02
C THR A 286 11.88 3.50 25.41
N GLY A 287 12.30 2.93 24.27
CA GLY A 287 13.57 3.22 23.62
C GLY A 287 14.76 2.43 24.20
N LYS A 288 14.51 1.47 25.09
CA LYS A 288 15.56 0.60 25.63
C LYS A 288 16.03 -0.37 24.55
N CYS A 289 17.33 -0.40 24.30
CA CYS A 289 17.96 -1.36 23.39
C CYS A 289 17.87 -2.79 23.96
N LEU A 290 17.28 -3.70 23.18
CA LEU A 290 17.15 -5.13 23.48
C LEU A 290 18.19 -5.98 22.74
N ALA A 291 18.61 -5.54 21.56
CA ALA A 291 19.67 -6.12 20.75
C ALA A 291 20.25 -5.08 19.81
N SER A 292 21.52 -5.21 19.44
CA SER A 292 22.18 -4.28 18.52
C SER A 292 23.32 -4.94 17.76
N GLY A 293 23.72 -4.32 16.67
CA GLY A 293 24.88 -4.73 15.88
C GLY A 293 25.31 -3.66 14.88
N CYS A 294 26.35 -4.00 14.15
CA CYS A 294 26.96 -3.11 13.18
C CYS A 294 27.43 -3.91 11.96
N GLU A 295 27.18 -3.39 10.76
CA GLU A 295 27.55 -4.00 9.49
C GLU A 295 28.33 -3.02 8.63
N LYS A 296 29.31 -3.54 7.87
CA LYS A 296 30.06 -2.74 6.90
C LYS A 296 29.26 -2.58 5.62
N VAL A 297 29.16 -1.38 5.13
CA VAL A 297 28.56 -1.03 3.83
C VAL A 297 29.65 -0.58 2.90
N PRO A 298 29.79 -1.17 1.70
CA PRO A 298 30.77 -0.72 0.71
C PRO A 298 30.44 0.67 0.17
N ALA A 299 31.31 1.24 -0.62
CA ALA A 299 31.02 2.47 -1.35
C ALA A 299 29.84 2.26 -2.30
N VAL A 300 28.94 3.27 -2.37
CA VAL A 300 27.77 3.24 -3.26
C VAL A 300 27.84 4.44 -4.20
N LYS A 301 27.83 4.17 -5.50
CA LYS A 301 27.88 5.21 -6.51
C LYS A 301 26.68 6.14 -6.42
N HIS A 302 26.86 7.37 -6.88
CA HIS A 302 25.74 8.29 -7.04
C HIS A 302 24.68 7.70 -7.98
N TYR A 303 23.40 7.87 -7.65
CA TYR A 303 22.23 7.25 -8.30
C TYR A 303 22.23 5.71 -8.29
N ALA A 304 23.09 5.09 -7.49
CA ALA A 304 23.10 3.65 -7.33
C ALA A 304 22.45 3.20 -6.02
N ARG A 305 22.20 1.91 -5.99
CA ARG A 305 21.72 1.19 -4.82
C ARG A 305 22.59 0.00 -4.54
N HIS A 306 22.71 -0.27 -3.26
CA HIS A 306 23.37 -1.47 -2.77
C HIS A 306 22.53 -2.05 -1.64
N TYR A 307 22.47 -3.37 -1.51
CA TYR A 307 21.85 -3.99 -0.35
C TYR A 307 22.80 -4.93 0.36
N ILE A 308 22.61 -5.07 1.64
CA ILE A 308 23.25 -6.07 2.48
C ILE A 308 22.19 -6.95 3.13
N GLU A 309 22.54 -8.17 3.50
CA GLU A 309 21.72 -9.10 4.26
C GLU A 309 22.32 -9.29 5.66
N PRO A 310 22.04 -8.36 6.58
CA PRO A 310 22.66 -8.37 7.89
C PRO A 310 22.20 -9.56 8.72
N ASN A 311 23.04 -10.00 9.65
CA ASN A 311 22.67 -11.02 10.61
C ASN A 311 22.02 -10.41 11.86
N ILE A 312 20.77 -9.94 11.71
CA ILE A 312 20.04 -9.34 12.82
C ILE A 312 19.43 -10.47 13.67
N GLN A 313 20.05 -10.73 14.80
CA GLN A 313 19.56 -11.68 15.79
C GLN A 313 18.59 -10.97 16.75
N LEU A 314 17.33 -11.43 16.77
CA LEU A 314 16.32 -10.88 17.68
C LEU A 314 16.63 -11.27 19.14
N PRO A 315 16.21 -10.48 20.14
CA PRO A 315 16.46 -10.75 21.53
C PRO A 315 15.83 -12.09 21.96
N ASN A 316 16.58 -12.89 22.73
CA ASN A 316 16.10 -14.19 23.23
C ASN A 316 15.06 -14.03 24.35
N THR A 317 15.08 -12.90 25.05
CA THR A 317 14.16 -12.60 26.16
C THR A 317 13.39 -11.32 25.89
N LEU A 318 12.12 -11.31 26.20
CA LEU A 318 11.24 -10.17 26.05
C LEU A 318 10.64 -9.78 27.41
N PRO A 319 10.37 -8.48 27.64
CA PRO A 319 9.76 -8.03 28.88
C PRO A 319 8.34 -8.57 29.10
N ALA A 320 7.61 -8.83 28.02
CA ALA A 320 6.25 -9.37 28.04
C ALA A 320 6.07 -10.50 27.03
N ASN A 321 4.94 -11.20 27.08
CA ASN A 321 4.61 -12.25 26.09
C ASN A 321 4.56 -11.73 24.67
N LYS A 322 3.99 -10.53 24.47
CA LYS A 322 4.07 -9.71 23.26
C LYS A 322 4.77 -8.40 23.62
N THR A 323 5.68 -7.97 22.79
CA THR A 323 6.42 -6.72 22.98
C THR A 323 6.48 -5.98 21.66
N LYS A 324 5.93 -4.78 21.63
CA LYS A 324 6.12 -3.86 20.51
C LYS A 324 7.55 -3.37 20.52
N THR A 325 8.20 -3.43 19.40
CA THR A 325 9.58 -3.06 19.23
C THR A 325 9.77 -2.26 17.96
N LYS A 326 10.94 -1.65 17.82
CA LYS A 326 11.37 -1.01 16.58
C LYS A 326 12.71 -1.54 16.15
N LEU A 327 12.86 -1.83 14.87
CA LEU A 327 14.16 -1.90 14.23
C LEU A 327 14.58 -0.45 13.90
N VAL A 328 15.63 0.02 14.55
CA VAL A 328 16.21 1.34 14.30
C VAL A 328 17.50 1.15 13.51
N LEU A 329 17.61 1.87 12.40
CA LEU A 329 18.77 1.84 11.50
C LEU A 329 19.43 3.20 11.48
N LYS A 330 20.77 3.23 11.57
CA LYS A 330 21.58 4.44 11.48
C LYS A 330 22.81 4.18 10.63
N LEU A 331 22.88 4.88 9.50
CA LEU A 331 24.05 4.83 8.62
C LEU A 331 25.02 5.97 8.93
N THR A 332 26.29 5.64 9.10
CA THR A 332 27.35 6.62 9.38
C THR A 332 28.47 6.54 8.34
N GLU A 333 28.93 7.69 7.86
CA GLU A 333 30.11 7.84 7.02
C GLU A 333 31.15 8.68 7.74
N ASN A 334 32.38 8.18 7.85
CA ASN A 334 33.44 8.83 8.63
C ASN A 334 33.03 9.19 10.08
N GLY A 335 32.18 8.35 10.70
CA GLY A 335 31.67 8.58 12.05
C GLY A 335 30.49 9.56 12.16
N LEU A 336 30.10 10.21 11.06
CA LEU A 336 28.97 11.16 11.04
C LEU A 336 27.69 10.47 10.57
N PRO A 337 26.56 10.70 11.21
CA PRO A 337 25.28 10.15 10.77
C PRO A 337 24.84 10.82 9.45
N ILE A 338 24.48 10.01 8.47
CA ILE A 338 24.06 10.47 7.14
C ILE A 338 22.65 10.03 6.76
N SER A 339 22.14 8.97 7.38
CA SER A 339 20.77 8.49 7.19
C SER A 339 20.31 7.71 8.42
N ALA A 340 19.01 7.76 8.70
CA ALA A 340 18.38 6.97 9.74
C ALA A 340 16.96 6.57 9.33
N ASN A 341 16.51 5.40 9.78
CA ASN A 341 15.16 4.93 9.58
C ASN A 341 14.71 4.04 10.73
N GLU A 342 13.40 3.82 10.85
CA GLU A 342 12.82 2.97 11.88
C GLU A 342 11.61 2.20 11.36
N TYR A 343 11.43 0.98 11.87
CA TYR A 343 10.35 0.07 11.47
C TYR A 343 9.74 -0.59 12.68
N GLU A 344 8.42 -0.56 12.80
CA GLU A 344 7.71 -1.26 13.86
C GLU A 344 7.78 -2.78 13.64
N LEU A 345 8.07 -3.51 14.71
CA LEU A 345 8.04 -4.96 14.77
C LEU A 345 7.25 -5.40 16.01
N LEU A 346 6.56 -6.53 15.90
CA LEU A 346 5.96 -7.18 17.04
C LEU A 346 6.71 -8.48 17.34
N LEU A 347 7.26 -8.57 18.53
CA LEU A 347 7.97 -9.75 18.99
C LEU A 347 7.14 -10.50 20.03
N ALA A 348 7.07 -11.82 19.93
CA ALA A 348 6.39 -12.67 20.88
C ALA A 348 7.33 -13.73 21.46
N ARG A 349 7.08 -14.15 22.70
CA ARG A 349 7.74 -15.34 23.26
C ARG A 349 7.21 -16.59 22.58
N LYS A 350 8.09 -17.57 22.31
CA LYS A 350 7.69 -18.84 21.68
C LYS A 350 6.62 -19.58 22.48
N GLU A 351 6.72 -19.52 23.78
CA GLU A 351 5.78 -20.17 24.71
C GLU A 351 4.38 -19.56 24.64
N TRP A 352 4.26 -18.29 24.23
CA TRP A 352 2.97 -17.63 24.09
C TRP A 352 2.14 -18.23 22.94
N ASN A 353 2.80 -18.79 21.91
CA ASN A 353 2.12 -19.48 20.81
C ASN A 353 1.37 -20.76 21.28
N ALA A 354 1.72 -21.29 22.44
CA ALA A 354 1.04 -22.46 23.00
C ALA A 354 -0.40 -22.20 23.47
N GLY A 355 -0.92 -21.02 23.22
CA GLY A 355 -2.27 -20.49 23.43
C GLY A 355 -3.14 -21.23 24.46
N GLN A 356 -3.70 -20.53 25.40
CA GLN A 356 -4.70 -21.15 26.30
C GLN A 356 -6.04 -21.26 25.58
N VAL A 357 -6.18 -22.28 24.75
CA VAL A 357 -7.48 -22.59 24.17
C VAL A 357 -8.41 -23.09 25.27
N ASN A 358 -9.51 -22.38 25.45
CA ASN A 358 -10.54 -22.81 26.39
C ASN A 358 -11.36 -23.95 25.79
N ASN A 359 -10.89 -25.19 26.00
CA ASN A 359 -11.56 -26.40 25.54
C ASN A 359 -12.79 -26.79 26.41
N SER A 360 -13.26 -25.92 27.30
CA SER A 360 -14.51 -26.16 28.06
C SER A 360 -15.76 -26.00 27.17
N LYS A 361 -15.63 -25.29 26.03
CA LYS A 361 -16.73 -25.09 25.09
C LYS A 361 -16.82 -26.26 24.11
N LYS A 362 -18.05 -26.70 23.88
CA LYS A 362 -18.34 -27.72 22.87
C LYS A 362 -18.49 -27.10 21.50
N ILE A 363 -17.53 -27.34 20.66
CA ILE A 363 -17.52 -26.88 19.26
C ILE A 363 -17.90 -28.06 18.35
N VAL A 364 -18.85 -27.82 17.46
CA VAL A 364 -19.22 -28.76 16.39
C VAL A 364 -18.81 -28.15 15.06
N LEU A 365 -18.09 -28.91 14.24
CA LEU A 365 -17.49 -28.43 13.00
C LEU A 365 -18.02 -29.17 11.78
N LEU A 366 -18.64 -28.45 10.87
CA LEU A 366 -18.89 -28.86 9.49
C LEU A 366 -17.78 -28.29 8.60
N ASP A 367 -16.88 -29.15 8.15
CA ASP A 367 -15.65 -28.73 7.43
C ASP A 367 -15.65 -29.28 5.99
N LYS A 368 -15.53 -28.36 5.03
CA LYS A 368 -15.43 -28.66 3.59
C LYS A 368 -14.16 -28.08 2.95
N ASP A 369 -13.29 -27.41 3.73
CA ASP A 369 -12.08 -26.75 3.22
C ASP A 369 -10.80 -26.99 4.06
N ASN A 370 -10.82 -28.03 4.89
CA ASN A 370 -9.69 -28.41 5.74
C ASN A 370 -9.40 -27.44 6.92
N THR A 371 -10.39 -26.71 7.40
CA THR A 371 -10.27 -25.90 8.64
C THR A 371 -9.90 -26.73 9.87
N LYS A 372 -10.23 -28.05 9.86
CA LYS A 372 -9.80 -29.00 10.88
C LYS A 372 -8.29 -28.96 11.12
N ALA A 373 -7.48 -28.78 10.08
CA ALA A 373 -6.02 -28.72 10.25
C ALA A 373 -5.58 -27.52 11.11
N VAL A 374 -6.29 -26.40 11.01
CA VAL A 374 -6.05 -25.23 11.85
C VAL A 374 -6.48 -25.51 13.29
N PHE A 375 -7.63 -26.14 13.48
CA PHE A 375 -8.13 -26.49 14.81
C PHE A 375 -7.19 -27.49 15.50
N ASP A 376 -6.72 -28.49 14.76
CA ASP A 376 -5.75 -29.48 15.26
C ASP A 376 -4.42 -28.81 15.65
N PHE A 377 -3.90 -27.91 14.80
CA PHE A 377 -2.68 -27.14 15.07
C PHE A 377 -2.82 -26.27 16.33
N LEU A 378 -3.98 -25.65 16.52
CA LEU A 378 -4.28 -24.81 17.69
C LEU A 378 -4.72 -25.62 18.93
N ASN A 379 -4.78 -26.96 18.85
CA ASN A 379 -5.30 -27.84 19.90
C ASN A 379 -6.75 -27.49 20.33
N ILE A 380 -7.58 -27.01 19.40
CA ILE A 380 -9.00 -26.73 19.61
C ILE A 380 -9.76 -28.06 19.50
N LYS A 381 -10.45 -28.45 20.57
CA LYS A 381 -11.31 -29.65 20.55
C LYS A 381 -12.62 -29.35 19.83
N TYR A 382 -12.99 -30.23 18.91
CA TYR A 382 -14.24 -30.13 18.17
C TYR A 382 -14.83 -31.52 17.89
N GLN A 383 -16.12 -31.54 17.59
CA GLN A 383 -16.81 -32.71 17.07
C GLN A 383 -17.09 -32.53 15.59
N PRO A 384 -16.51 -33.34 14.71
CA PRO A 384 -16.76 -33.26 13.28
C PRO A 384 -18.15 -33.81 12.93
N VAL A 385 -18.79 -33.16 11.93
CA VAL A 385 -20.07 -33.59 11.34
C VAL A 385 -20.01 -33.43 9.83
N SER A 386 -20.93 -34.10 9.11
CA SER A 386 -20.92 -34.15 7.65
C SER A 386 -21.99 -33.29 6.98
N SER A 387 -23.01 -32.87 7.72
CA SER A 387 -24.15 -32.11 7.20
C SER A 387 -24.64 -31.00 8.15
N VAL A 388 -25.38 -30.04 7.62
CA VAL A 388 -26.04 -28.97 8.39
C VAL A 388 -27.03 -29.57 9.40
N LYS A 389 -27.74 -30.64 9.02
CA LYS A 389 -28.68 -31.32 9.91
C LYS A 389 -28.01 -31.95 11.12
N GLU A 390 -26.87 -32.62 10.91
CA GLU A 390 -26.04 -33.14 12.02
C GLU A 390 -25.46 -32.02 12.87
N LEU A 391 -24.98 -30.93 12.24
CA LEU A 391 -24.39 -29.77 12.95
C LEU A 391 -25.38 -29.19 13.98
N LEU A 392 -26.64 -29.17 13.66
CA LEU A 392 -27.70 -28.55 14.45
C LEU A 392 -28.46 -29.55 15.35
N ASP A 393 -28.01 -30.80 15.45
CA ASP A 393 -28.64 -31.80 16.32
C ASP A 393 -28.55 -31.32 17.80
N SER A 394 -29.70 -31.11 18.41
CA SER A 394 -29.82 -30.68 19.81
C SER A 394 -29.16 -31.62 20.82
N LYS A 395 -28.98 -32.88 20.45
CA LYS A 395 -28.27 -33.89 21.28
C LYS A 395 -26.78 -33.54 21.44
N LEU A 396 -26.19 -32.82 20.50
CA LEU A 396 -24.78 -32.41 20.55
C LEU A 396 -24.53 -31.34 21.61
N LYS A 397 -25.54 -30.57 21.99
CA LYS A 397 -25.44 -29.46 22.97
C LYS A 397 -24.26 -28.56 22.68
N ALA A 398 -24.11 -28.14 21.41
CA ALA A 398 -23.01 -27.28 20.96
C ALA A 398 -23.08 -25.88 21.60
N ASP A 399 -21.96 -25.41 22.11
CA ASP A 399 -21.79 -23.99 22.49
C ASP A 399 -21.54 -23.11 21.25
N LEU A 400 -20.93 -23.69 20.22
CA LEU A 400 -20.64 -23.03 18.95
C LEU A 400 -20.71 -24.06 17.81
N CYS A 401 -21.45 -23.74 16.78
CA CYS A 401 -21.44 -24.46 15.52
C CYS A 401 -20.58 -23.71 14.50
N VAL A 402 -19.55 -24.36 13.94
CA VAL A 402 -18.67 -23.81 12.92
C VAL A 402 -18.99 -24.45 11.58
N ILE A 403 -19.18 -23.62 10.57
CA ILE A 403 -19.41 -24.01 9.19
C ILE A 403 -18.25 -23.47 8.37
N SER A 404 -17.50 -24.34 7.71
CA SER A 404 -16.36 -23.94 6.92
C SER A 404 -16.38 -24.53 5.52
N GLY A 405 -16.13 -23.67 4.50
CA GLY A 405 -16.05 -24.08 3.10
C GLY A 405 -17.36 -24.59 2.47
N LEU A 406 -18.51 -24.37 3.11
CA LEU A 406 -19.81 -24.73 2.53
C LEU A 406 -20.18 -23.70 1.45
N THR A 407 -20.12 -24.10 0.19
CA THR A 407 -20.34 -23.19 -0.96
C THR A 407 -21.80 -23.07 -1.39
N THR A 408 -22.64 -24.01 -1.01
CA THR A 408 -24.08 -24.03 -1.33
C THR A 408 -24.90 -24.38 -0.11
N CYS A 409 -26.06 -23.78 0.00
CA CYS A 409 -27.04 -24.02 1.05
C CYS A 409 -28.42 -24.00 0.41
N ASN A 410 -29.18 -25.08 0.60
CA ASN A 410 -30.57 -25.16 0.11
C ASN A 410 -31.53 -24.46 1.08
N ASP A 411 -32.79 -24.32 0.69
CA ASP A 411 -33.79 -23.61 1.50
C ASP A 411 -34.07 -24.29 2.84
N GLU A 412 -34.07 -25.62 2.90
CA GLU A 412 -34.25 -26.38 4.15
C GLU A 412 -33.08 -26.10 5.11
N GLU A 413 -31.85 -26.16 4.63
CA GLU A 413 -30.64 -25.89 5.43
C GLU A 413 -30.61 -24.43 5.92
N LYS A 414 -30.97 -23.48 5.04
CA LYS A 414 -31.13 -22.07 5.40
C LYS A 414 -32.12 -21.89 6.55
N ASP A 415 -33.30 -22.47 6.43
CA ASP A 415 -34.35 -22.36 7.46
C ASP A 415 -33.90 -22.99 8.79
N LEU A 416 -33.22 -24.13 8.73
CA LEU A 416 -32.64 -24.78 9.91
C LEU A 416 -31.61 -23.89 10.60
N LEU A 417 -30.69 -23.28 9.87
CA LEU A 417 -29.66 -22.39 10.42
C LEU A 417 -30.30 -21.17 11.08
N ARG A 418 -31.25 -20.53 10.41
CA ARG A 418 -31.99 -19.38 10.96
C ARG A 418 -32.78 -19.75 12.20
N ALA A 419 -33.48 -20.87 12.18
CA ALA A 419 -34.23 -21.37 13.31
C ALA A 419 -33.31 -21.70 14.52
N TYR A 420 -32.10 -22.22 14.26
CA TYR A 420 -31.14 -22.49 15.32
C TYR A 420 -30.64 -21.18 15.97
N GLN A 421 -30.28 -20.19 15.16
CA GLN A 421 -29.86 -18.90 15.66
C GLN A 421 -30.97 -18.16 16.42
N SER A 422 -32.19 -18.17 15.93
CA SER A 422 -33.35 -17.52 16.58
C SER A 422 -33.65 -18.09 17.99
N LYS A 423 -33.21 -19.33 18.25
CA LYS A 423 -33.28 -19.99 19.56
C LYS A 423 -32.02 -19.74 20.42
N GLY A 424 -31.17 -18.79 20.04
CA GLY A 424 -29.95 -18.43 20.75
C GLY A 424 -28.72 -19.29 20.39
N GLY A 425 -28.78 -20.12 19.36
CA GLY A 425 -27.68 -20.86 18.86
C GLY A 425 -26.61 -19.96 18.23
N LYS A 426 -25.34 -20.30 18.40
CA LYS A 426 -24.19 -19.53 17.88
C LYS A 426 -23.62 -20.22 16.65
N LEU A 427 -23.51 -19.46 15.58
CA LEU A 427 -22.94 -19.89 14.29
C LEU A 427 -21.70 -19.06 13.97
N LEU A 428 -20.65 -19.73 13.51
CA LEU A 428 -19.47 -19.12 12.95
C LEU A 428 -19.28 -19.64 11.51
N PHE A 429 -19.27 -18.72 10.55
CA PHE A 429 -19.04 -19.03 9.16
C PHE A 429 -17.60 -18.70 8.81
N LEU A 430 -16.87 -19.67 8.28
CA LEU A 430 -15.50 -19.54 7.81
C LEU A 430 -15.43 -19.91 6.33
N ASN A 431 -14.82 -19.05 5.52
CA ASN A 431 -14.56 -19.28 4.09
C ASN A 431 -15.80 -19.76 3.30
N ASN A 432 -16.94 -19.12 3.52
CA ASN A 432 -18.21 -19.50 2.89
C ASN A 432 -19.18 -18.31 2.69
N LYS A 433 -18.65 -17.26 2.07
CA LYS A 433 -19.38 -16.00 1.81
C LYS A 433 -20.74 -16.18 1.15
N GLU A 434 -20.81 -17.05 0.13
CA GLU A 434 -22.05 -17.29 -0.63
C GLU A 434 -23.13 -17.89 0.26
N THR A 435 -22.76 -18.87 1.08
CA THR A 435 -23.67 -19.48 2.04
C THR A 435 -24.09 -18.47 3.10
N ALA A 436 -23.16 -17.70 3.66
CA ALA A 436 -23.49 -16.68 4.67
C ALA A 436 -24.45 -15.63 4.10
N LYS A 437 -24.24 -15.17 2.85
CA LYS A 437 -25.17 -14.27 2.16
C LYS A 437 -26.53 -14.91 1.90
N THR A 438 -26.55 -16.17 1.49
CA THR A 438 -27.82 -16.90 1.24
C THR A 438 -28.64 -17.03 2.52
N VAL A 439 -27.97 -17.30 3.64
CA VAL A 439 -28.64 -17.46 4.95
C VAL A 439 -29.05 -16.10 5.53
N TYR A 440 -28.22 -15.06 5.38
CA TYR A 440 -28.40 -13.76 6.00
C TYR A 440 -28.30 -12.59 4.99
N PRO A 441 -29.16 -12.54 3.97
CA PRO A 441 -29.12 -11.48 2.95
C PRO A 441 -29.42 -10.08 3.50
N GLU A 442 -30.05 -9.98 4.66
CA GLU A 442 -30.33 -8.74 5.36
C GLU A 442 -29.11 -8.10 6.02
N TYR A 443 -28.07 -8.90 6.29
CA TYR A 443 -26.80 -8.42 6.89
C TYR A 443 -25.67 -8.38 5.85
N ILE A 444 -25.72 -9.20 4.81
CA ILE A 444 -24.67 -9.32 3.82
C ILE A 444 -25.26 -8.99 2.46
N THR A 445 -25.07 -7.76 2.00
CA THR A 445 -25.62 -7.28 0.73
C THR A 445 -24.73 -7.60 -0.46
N GLY A 446 -23.45 -7.83 -0.22
CA GLY A 446 -22.47 -8.15 -1.25
C GLY A 446 -21.06 -8.29 -0.68
N TRP A 447 -20.09 -8.23 -1.54
CA TRP A 447 -18.67 -8.13 -1.21
C TRP A 447 -17.96 -7.27 -2.23
N ILE A 448 -16.83 -6.73 -1.83
CA ILE A 448 -15.93 -5.98 -2.68
C ILE A 448 -14.97 -6.99 -3.32
N ILE A 449 -14.53 -6.68 -4.53
CA ILE A 449 -13.59 -7.51 -5.30
C ILE A 449 -12.40 -7.94 -4.43
N PRO A 450 -11.97 -9.21 -4.48
CA PRO A 450 -10.80 -9.67 -3.75
C PRO A 450 -9.59 -8.82 -4.09
N THR A 451 -8.93 -8.33 -3.07
CA THR A 451 -7.69 -7.58 -3.20
C THR A 451 -6.57 -8.35 -2.53
N GLU A 452 -5.41 -8.39 -3.15
CA GLU A 452 -4.23 -8.89 -2.48
C GLU A 452 -3.75 -7.86 -1.47
N GLY A 453 -3.61 -8.25 -0.22
CA GLY A 453 -3.09 -7.38 0.80
C GLY A 453 -2.48 -8.16 1.95
N ASP A 454 -1.59 -7.53 2.66
CA ASP A 454 -0.94 -8.03 3.85
C ASP A 454 -1.19 -7.09 5.06
N ILE A 455 -2.24 -6.29 4.94
CA ILE A 455 -2.69 -5.36 5.97
C ILE A 455 -4.19 -5.53 6.17
N VAL A 456 -4.59 -5.80 7.42
CA VAL A 456 -5.99 -5.74 7.86
C VAL A 456 -6.15 -4.56 8.81
N ILE A 457 -7.20 -3.80 8.64
CA ILE A 457 -7.50 -2.63 9.45
C ILE A 457 -8.69 -2.95 10.35
N MET A 458 -8.52 -2.73 11.65
CA MET A 458 -9.62 -2.83 12.62
C MET A 458 -10.43 -1.54 12.56
N GLU A 459 -11.62 -1.59 12.02
CA GLU A 459 -12.54 -0.44 11.98
C GLU A 459 -13.21 -0.19 13.33
N ARG A 460 -13.52 -1.27 14.02
CA ARG A 460 -14.14 -1.26 15.35
C ARG A 460 -13.20 -1.93 16.34
N ASN A 461 -12.12 -1.24 16.69
CA ASN A 461 -11.12 -1.73 17.64
C ASN A 461 -11.70 -1.88 19.08
N ASP A 462 -12.85 -1.28 19.36
CA ASP A 462 -13.63 -1.43 20.59
C ASP A 462 -14.47 -2.72 20.63
N ALA A 463 -14.58 -3.46 19.52
CA ALA A 463 -15.35 -4.69 19.50
C ALA A 463 -14.67 -5.79 20.32
N PRO A 464 -15.40 -6.53 21.18
CA PRO A 464 -14.80 -7.55 22.06
C PRO A 464 -14.02 -8.66 21.34
N VAL A 465 -14.30 -8.90 20.06
CA VAL A 465 -13.58 -9.87 19.24
C VAL A 465 -12.12 -9.47 19.01
N PHE A 466 -11.79 -8.19 19.14
CA PHE A 466 -10.44 -7.65 18.97
C PHE A 466 -9.72 -7.41 20.30
N ASN A 467 -10.29 -7.83 21.42
CA ASN A 467 -9.59 -7.73 22.70
C ASN A 467 -8.24 -8.45 22.61
N ASP A 468 -7.19 -7.79 23.07
CA ASP A 468 -5.79 -8.27 23.05
C ASP A 468 -5.16 -8.48 21.66
N ILE A 469 -5.84 -8.06 20.58
CA ILE A 469 -5.27 -8.05 19.25
C ILE A 469 -4.68 -6.66 18.96
N ASP A 470 -3.37 -6.64 18.64
CA ASP A 470 -2.69 -5.41 18.24
C ASP A 470 -2.81 -5.21 16.71
N VAL A 471 -2.88 -3.96 16.29
CA VAL A 471 -2.92 -3.62 14.85
C VAL A 471 -1.70 -4.17 14.10
N LEU A 472 -0.55 -4.31 14.75
CA LEU A 472 0.65 -4.89 14.15
C LEU A 472 0.50 -6.40 13.87
N GLU A 473 -0.33 -7.10 14.65
CA GLU A 473 -0.62 -8.53 14.41
C GLU A 473 -1.42 -8.76 13.13
N LEU A 474 -2.09 -7.72 12.65
CA LEU A 474 -2.93 -7.73 11.46
C LEU A 474 -2.24 -7.14 10.22
N ARG A 475 -0.90 -7.03 10.25
CA ARG A 475 -0.08 -6.52 9.16
C ARG A 475 1.06 -7.47 8.83
N ASN A 476 1.46 -7.49 7.55
CA ASN A 476 2.65 -8.20 7.08
C ASN A 476 2.67 -9.70 7.44
N PHE A 477 1.63 -10.42 7.01
CA PHE A 477 1.43 -11.83 7.34
C PHE A 477 2.34 -12.82 6.60
N ASN A 478 3.10 -12.40 5.60
CA ASN A 478 3.83 -13.31 4.72
C ASN A 478 5.12 -13.91 5.32
N ASN A 479 5.38 -13.70 6.60
CA ASN A 479 6.51 -14.27 7.33
C ASN A 479 7.86 -14.13 6.64
N ASN A 480 8.10 -13.00 5.97
CA ASN A 480 9.30 -12.74 5.18
C ASN A 480 9.51 -13.69 3.98
N ASN A 481 8.48 -14.34 3.49
CA ASN A 481 8.55 -15.19 2.32
C ASN A 481 8.09 -14.42 1.05
N ARG A 482 9.06 -14.00 0.25
CA ARG A 482 8.84 -13.25 -1.00
C ARG A 482 8.06 -14.00 -2.07
N ASN A 483 7.94 -15.31 -1.96
CA ASN A 483 7.35 -16.16 -2.99
C ASN A 483 5.91 -16.58 -2.66
N ILE A 484 5.43 -16.25 -1.47
CA ILE A 484 4.07 -16.60 -1.04
C ILE A 484 3.23 -15.33 -1.04
N PRO A 485 2.33 -15.17 -2.01
CA PRO A 485 1.33 -14.12 -1.92
C PRO A 485 0.44 -14.41 -0.72
N MET A 486 0.25 -13.43 0.12
CA MET A 486 -0.85 -13.49 1.07
C MET A 486 -2.14 -13.28 0.31
N ALA A 487 -2.95 -14.31 0.31
CA ALA A 487 -4.31 -14.17 -0.17
C ALA A 487 -5.01 -13.16 0.72
N CYS A 488 -5.51 -12.13 0.14
CA CYS A 488 -6.35 -11.23 0.84
C CYS A 488 -7.79 -11.66 0.77
N THR A 489 -8.39 -11.36 1.77
CA THR A 489 -9.75 -11.40 2.13
C THR A 489 -10.65 -10.65 1.18
N GLU A 490 -11.78 -11.23 0.92
CA GLU A 490 -12.93 -10.53 0.38
C GLU A 490 -13.57 -9.71 1.48
N HIS A 491 -13.81 -8.45 1.20
CA HIS A 491 -14.53 -7.57 2.11
C HIS A 491 -16.03 -7.85 1.98
N LEU A 492 -16.68 -8.18 3.08
CA LEU A 492 -18.14 -8.27 3.14
C LEU A 492 -18.71 -6.86 3.12
N LYS A 493 -19.75 -6.67 2.31
CA LYS A 493 -20.50 -5.42 2.20
C LYS A 493 -21.90 -5.60 2.78
#